data_bc45b0d4b5f204b19d26c8a89645c2ce
#
_entry.id   bc45b0d4b5f204b19d26c8a89645c2ce
#
_cell.length_a   1.000
_cell.length_b   1.000
_cell.length_c   1.000
_cell.angle_alpha   90.00
_cell.angle_beta   90.00
_cell.angle_gamma   90.00
#
_symmetry.space_group_name_H-M   'P 1'
#
loop_
_entity.id
_entity.type
_entity.pdbx_description
1 polymer ?
#
loop_
_entity_poly.entity_id
_entity_poly.type
_entity_poly.pdbx_seq_one_letter_code
_entity_poly.pdbx_strand_id
1 'polypeptide(L)'
;IQRSRGLGDVYKRQGLGSAPGSATSDHLILSNGGILKTTATFTLNSNRGVTLASGTGYFKPSSSTELTYGGIIAGSGNLKSSHGTLILNGSNTFTGTTLVRSGTLIIRADSGLGTAPGSPTADHLMINGGELKTTTTFTLNSNRGILLGTHDGFINVDSGTTLTYGGIIDGTSSGDLIKNGS
;
A
#
# COMPACT_ATOMS: atom_id res chain seq x y z
N ILE A 1 -16.32 4.92 16.97
CA ILE A 1 -15.15 4.10 16.56
C ILE A 1 -15.68 2.77 16.02
N GLN A 2 -15.66 2.60 14.73
CA GLN A 2 -16.05 1.34 14.11
C GLN A 2 -14.82 0.42 14.03
N ARG A 3 -14.76 -0.57 14.92
CA ARG A 3 -13.74 -1.61 14.88
C ARG A 3 -14.21 -2.69 13.91
N SER A 4 -13.52 -2.86 12.80
CA SER A 4 -13.70 -4.02 11.94
C SER A 4 -13.07 -5.24 12.62
N ARG A 5 -13.87 -6.13 13.19
CA ARG A 5 -13.45 -7.48 13.60
C ARG A 5 -13.71 -8.42 12.42
N GLY A 6 -12.68 -8.80 11.72
CA GLY A 6 -12.48 -10.04 10.98
C GLY A 6 -13.69 -10.71 10.32
N LEU A 7 -14.43 -10.01 9.46
CA LEU A 7 -15.32 -10.56 8.42
C LEU A 7 -15.54 -9.42 7.42
N GLY A 8 -15.20 -9.65 6.17
CA GLY A 8 -15.09 -8.66 5.10
C GLY A 8 -16.23 -7.65 5.00
N ASP A 9 -16.05 -6.52 5.65
CA ASP A 9 -17.02 -5.45 5.57
C ASP A 9 -16.81 -4.63 4.29
N VAL A 10 -17.85 -4.60 3.49
CA VAL A 10 -17.92 -3.77 2.28
C VAL A 10 -18.32 -2.37 2.70
N TYR A 11 -17.36 -1.44 2.69
CA TYR A 11 -17.66 -0.04 2.98
C TYR A 11 -18.02 0.70 1.70
N LYS A 12 -19.29 1.04 1.56
CA LYS A 12 -19.72 2.10 0.65
C LYS A 12 -19.39 3.46 1.27
N ARG A 13 -19.25 4.50 0.44
CA ARG A 13 -18.99 5.89 0.86
C ARG A 13 -19.81 6.36 2.07
N GLN A 14 -21.01 5.82 2.24
CA GLN A 14 -21.95 6.13 3.34
C GLN A 14 -21.68 5.33 4.62
N GLY A 15 -20.91 4.24 4.57
CA GLY A 15 -20.68 3.34 5.72
C GLY A 15 -19.70 3.89 6.76
N LEU A 16 -18.90 4.90 6.41
CA LEU A 16 -17.90 5.50 7.29
C LEU A 16 -18.39 6.77 8.00
N GLY A 17 -19.64 7.19 7.79
CA GLY A 17 -20.18 8.44 8.33
C GLY A 17 -19.51 9.69 7.77
N SER A 18 -19.77 10.86 8.39
CA SER A 18 -19.14 12.11 8.00
C SER A 18 -17.64 12.09 8.26
N ALA A 19 -16.87 12.67 7.34
CA ALA A 19 -15.44 12.84 7.55
C ALA A 19 -15.18 13.88 8.66
N PRO A 20 -14.10 13.71 9.47
CA PRO A 20 -13.69 14.74 10.42
C PRO A 20 -13.34 16.03 9.70
N GLY A 21 -13.60 17.18 10.33
CA GLY A 21 -13.28 18.51 9.77
C GLY A 21 -11.78 18.80 9.73
N SER A 22 -10.98 18.09 10.53
CA SER A 22 -9.51 18.14 10.58
C SER A 22 -8.94 16.73 10.61
N ALA A 23 -7.65 16.58 10.30
CA ALA A 23 -6.97 15.28 10.33
C ALA A 23 -7.06 14.67 11.74
N THR A 24 -7.54 13.44 11.81
CA THR A 24 -7.74 12.70 13.06
C THR A 24 -7.04 11.37 12.92
N SER A 25 -6.10 11.07 13.82
CA SER A 25 -5.49 9.74 13.91
C SER A 25 -6.55 8.70 14.28
N ASP A 26 -6.30 7.44 13.94
CA ASP A 26 -7.09 6.29 14.38
C ASP A 26 -8.58 6.32 14.04
N HIS A 27 -8.99 7.12 13.03
CA HIS A 27 -10.38 7.12 12.58
C HIS A 27 -10.76 5.78 11.94
N LEU A 28 -9.81 5.12 11.33
CA LEU A 28 -9.94 3.78 10.78
C LEU A 28 -8.79 2.90 11.27
N ILE A 29 -9.08 1.85 12.01
CA ILE A 29 -8.07 0.92 12.54
C ILE A 29 -8.21 -0.41 11.81
N LEU A 30 -7.13 -0.83 11.14
CA LEU A 30 -7.01 -2.13 10.52
C LEU A 30 -6.03 -2.98 11.33
N SER A 31 -6.49 -4.10 11.87
CA SER A 31 -5.67 -5.01 12.68
C SER A 31 -6.03 -6.45 12.38
N ASN A 32 -5.06 -7.36 12.51
CA ASN A 32 -5.28 -8.80 12.48
C ASN A 32 -6.13 -9.29 11.30
N GLY A 33 -5.83 -8.82 10.09
CA GLY A 33 -6.59 -9.16 8.89
C GLY A 33 -7.77 -8.23 8.59
N GLY A 34 -7.87 -7.08 9.28
CA GLY A 34 -8.89 -6.06 8.99
C GLY A 34 -8.82 -5.59 7.53
N ILE A 35 -9.96 -5.52 6.85
CA ILE A 35 -10.05 -5.25 5.42
C ILE A 35 -10.83 -3.96 5.15
N LEU A 36 -10.21 -3.02 4.45
CA LEU A 36 -10.90 -1.93 3.77
C LEU A 36 -11.19 -2.38 2.33
N LYS A 37 -12.40 -2.84 2.09
CA LYS A 37 -12.86 -3.24 0.75
C LYS A 37 -13.71 -2.13 0.13
N THR A 38 -13.46 -1.84 -1.14
CA THR A 38 -14.30 -0.89 -1.91
C THR A 38 -14.84 -1.57 -3.15
N THR A 39 -16.05 -1.24 -3.53
CA THR A 39 -16.74 -1.84 -4.69
C THR A 39 -16.94 -0.85 -5.83
N ALA A 40 -16.48 0.38 -5.65
CA ALA A 40 -16.48 1.44 -6.64
C ALA A 40 -15.23 2.29 -6.49
N THR A 41 -14.84 2.99 -7.53
CA THR A 41 -13.77 3.99 -7.45
C THR A 41 -14.19 5.14 -6.55
N PHE A 42 -13.36 5.45 -5.56
CA PHE A 42 -13.56 6.62 -4.72
C PHE A 42 -12.28 7.09 -4.00
N THR A 43 -12.32 8.33 -3.53
CA THR A 43 -11.26 8.90 -2.69
C THR A 43 -11.68 8.87 -1.23
N LEU A 44 -10.89 8.20 -0.40
CA LEU A 44 -11.03 8.27 1.05
C LEU A 44 -10.56 9.64 1.54
N ASN A 45 -11.38 10.31 2.34
CA ASN A 45 -11.03 11.63 2.85
C ASN A 45 -9.74 11.58 3.69
N SER A 46 -8.80 12.48 3.40
CA SER A 46 -7.48 12.52 4.03
C SER A 46 -7.50 12.83 5.54
N ASN A 47 -8.57 13.44 6.04
CA ASN A 47 -8.73 13.68 7.47
C ASN A 47 -9.05 12.42 8.28
N ARG A 48 -9.37 11.30 7.61
CA ARG A 48 -9.55 10.01 8.26
C ARG A 48 -8.20 9.33 8.41
N GLY A 49 -7.49 9.53 9.50
CA GLY A 49 -6.26 8.78 9.78
C GLY A 49 -6.53 7.27 9.77
N VAL A 50 -5.65 6.54 9.16
CA VAL A 50 -5.68 5.07 9.11
C VAL A 50 -4.54 4.52 9.96
N THR A 51 -4.85 3.60 10.87
CA THR A 51 -3.84 2.92 11.68
C THR A 51 -3.80 1.43 11.35
N LEU A 52 -2.61 0.95 10.97
CA LEU A 52 -2.28 -0.46 10.92
C LEU A 52 -1.78 -0.87 12.31
N ALA A 53 -2.65 -1.44 13.14
CA ALA A 53 -2.31 -1.64 14.55
C ALA A 53 -1.40 -2.87 14.74
N SER A 54 -1.91 -4.08 14.58
CA SER A 54 -1.14 -5.32 14.66
C SER A 54 -1.48 -6.26 13.52
N GLY A 55 -0.54 -7.11 13.13
CA GLY A 55 -0.73 -8.02 11.99
C GLY A 55 -0.81 -7.26 10.67
N THR A 56 -1.69 -7.68 9.77
CA THR A 56 -1.82 -7.11 8.43
C THR A 56 -3.17 -6.41 8.24
N GLY A 57 -3.15 -5.16 7.80
CA GLY A 57 -4.30 -4.43 7.29
C GLY A 57 -4.38 -4.56 5.76
N TYR A 58 -5.56 -4.82 5.26
CA TYR A 58 -5.80 -5.07 3.83
C TYR A 58 -6.52 -3.89 3.19
N PHE A 59 -5.99 -3.42 2.07
CA PHE A 59 -6.67 -2.52 1.14
C PHE A 59 -7.05 -3.34 -0.10
N LYS A 60 -8.35 -3.46 -0.32
CA LYS A 60 -8.89 -4.37 -1.33
C LYS A 60 -9.96 -3.67 -2.19
N PRO A 61 -9.58 -2.72 -3.05
CA PRO A 61 -10.50 -2.23 -4.07
C PRO A 61 -10.89 -3.39 -4.98
N SER A 62 -12.13 -3.40 -5.46
CA SER A 62 -12.57 -4.40 -6.44
C SER A 62 -11.79 -4.26 -7.74
N SER A 63 -11.67 -5.35 -8.50
CA SER A 63 -11.04 -5.30 -9.82
C SER A 63 -11.65 -4.16 -10.66
N SER A 64 -10.80 -3.48 -11.43
CA SER A 64 -11.18 -2.32 -12.26
C SER A 64 -11.70 -1.09 -11.48
N THR A 65 -11.50 -1.04 -10.16
CA THR A 65 -11.80 0.15 -9.35
C THR A 65 -10.55 0.68 -8.68
N GLU A 66 -10.59 1.97 -8.29
CA GLU A 66 -9.48 2.66 -7.64
C GLU A 66 -9.90 3.14 -6.25
N LEU A 67 -9.02 2.96 -5.28
CA LEU A 67 -9.09 3.59 -3.98
C LEU A 67 -7.94 4.58 -3.84
N THR A 68 -8.24 5.86 -3.85
CA THR A 68 -7.25 6.92 -3.60
C THR A 68 -7.28 7.34 -2.14
N TYR A 69 -6.10 7.42 -1.52
CA TYR A 69 -5.95 7.94 -0.17
C TYR A 69 -4.74 8.87 -0.06
N GLY A 70 -5.02 10.10 0.36
CA GLY A 70 -4.01 11.16 0.54
C GLY A 70 -3.73 11.51 2.01
N GLY A 71 -4.34 10.81 2.96
CA GLY A 71 -4.06 10.97 4.39
C GLY A 71 -2.88 10.11 4.85
N ILE A 72 -2.67 10.04 6.16
CA ILE A 72 -1.56 9.31 6.76
C ILE A 72 -2.02 7.92 7.19
N ILE A 73 -1.29 6.90 6.76
CA ILE A 73 -1.34 5.55 7.29
C ILE A 73 -0.21 5.43 8.32
N ALA A 74 -0.55 5.14 9.56
CA ALA A 74 0.41 5.01 10.67
C ALA A 74 0.33 3.63 11.31
N GLY A 75 1.16 3.38 12.33
CA GLY A 75 1.14 2.16 13.15
C GLY A 75 2.28 1.19 12.84
N SER A 76 2.28 0.04 13.52
CA SER A 76 3.34 -0.97 13.39
C SER A 76 2.93 -2.19 12.56
N GLY A 77 1.67 -2.24 12.11
CA GLY A 77 1.16 -3.35 11.29
C GLY A 77 1.62 -3.28 9.83
N ASN A 78 1.43 -4.37 9.12
CA ASN A 78 1.78 -4.51 7.71
C ASN A 78 0.64 -4.02 6.80
N LEU A 79 0.99 -3.52 5.63
CA LEU A 79 0.05 -3.16 4.57
C LEU A 79 -0.01 -4.27 3.53
N LYS A 80 -1.20 -4.67 3.13
CA LYS A 80 -1.40 -5.53 1.97
C LYS A 80 -2.35 -4.88 0.98
N SER A 81 -1.85 -4.66 -0.25
CA SER A 81 -2.67 -4.27 -1.40
C SER A 81 -3.03 -5.47 -2.24
N SER A 82 -4.27 -5.54 -2.69
CA SER A 82 -4.72 -6.62 -3.58
C SER A 82 -5.94 -6.23 -4.41
N HIS A 83 -6.07 -6.83 -5.59
CA HIS A 83 -7.15 -6.69 -6.59
C HIS A 83 -7.03 -5.39 -7.40
N GLY A 84 -7.95 -4.42 -7.28
CA GLY A 84 -7.94 -3.19 -8.06
C GLY A 84 -6.71 -2.29 -7.85
N THR A 85 -6.87 -1.00 -7.97
CA THR A 85 -5.79 -0.03 -7.83
C THR A 85 -5.87 0.69 -6.48
N LEU A 86 -4.80 0.63 -5.69
CA LEU A 86 -4.62 1.45 -4.48
C LEU A 86 -3.65 2.59 -4.80
N ILE A 87 -4.07 3.83 -4.58
CA ILE A 87 -3.24 5.03 -4.80
C ILE A 87 -2.96 5.69 -3.45
N LEU A 88 -1.68 5.70 -3.05
CA LEU A 88 -1.22 6.30 -1.81
C LEU A 88 -0.48 7.60 -2.12
N ASN A 89 -1.13 8.73 -1.88
CA ASN A 89 -0.58 10.07 -2.10
C ASN A 89 -0.07 10.73 -0.80
N GLY A 90 -0.33 10.12 0.35
CA GLY A 90 0.10 10.64 1.65
C GLY A 90 1.52 10.21 2.02
N SER A 91 2.15 10.97 2.93
CA SER A 91 3.39 10.58 3.58
C SER A 91 3.06 9.67 4.75
N ASN A 92 3.14 8.37 4.53
CA ASN A 92 2.78 7.35 5.51
C ASN A 92 3.91 7.15 6.55
N THR A 93 3.53 6.73 7.74
CA THR A 93 4.47 6.53 8.87
C THR A 93 4.39 5.14 9.49
N PHE A 94 3.62 4.22 8.91
CA PHE A 94 3.63 2.85 9.39
C PHE A 94 5.02 2.21 9.23
N THR A 95 5.38 1.30 10.12
CA THR A 95 6.73 0.69 10.17
C THR A 95 6.76 -0.77 9.74
N GLY A 96 5.61 -1.36 9.47
CA GLY A 96 5.52 -2.74 8.98
C GLY A 96 5.86 -2.87 7.49
N THR A 97 5.84 -4.09 7.00
CA THR A 97 6.13 -4.44 5.61
C THR A 97 4.97 -4.10 4.68
N THR A 98 5.24 -3.98 3.39
CA THR A 98 4.23 -3.82 2.35
C THR A 98 4.22 -5.04 1.43
N LEU A 99 3.03 -5.64 1.23
CA LEU A 99 2.82 -6.71 0.26
C LEU A 99 1.89 -6.26 -0.86
N VAL A 100 2.38 -6.27 -2.10
CA VAL A 100 1.60 -6.07 -3.33
C VAL A 100 1.31 -7.44 -3.92
N ARG A 101 0.11 -7.99 -3.67
CA ARG A 101 -0.22 -9.37 -4.06
C ARG A 101 -0.90 -9.50 -5.42
N SER A 102 -1.69 -8.55 -5.79
CA SER A 102 -2.38 -8.50 -7.09
C SER A 102 -2.93 -7.10 -7.30
N GLY A 103 -3.28 -6.75 -8.52
CA GLY A 103 -3.65 -5.37 -8.85
C GLY A 103 -2.44 -4.43 -8.77
N THR A 104 -2.71 -3.14 -8.64
CA THR A 104 -1.68 -2.10 -8.71
C THR A 104 -1.62 -1.29 -7.41
N LEU A 105 -0.43 -1.12 -6.86
CA LEU A 105 -0.14 -0.12 -5.83
C LEU A 105 0.59 1.06 -6.50
N ILE A 106 0.00 2.26 -6.46
CA ILE A 106 0.59 3.49 -6.98
C ILE A 106 1.12 4.33 -5.83
N ILE A 107 2.40 4.71 -5.93
CA ILE A 107 3.05 5.63 -4.99
C ILE A 107 3.76 6.76 -5.75
N ARG A 108 3.98 7.90 -5.08
CA ARG A 108 4.64 9.08 -5.65
C ARG A 108 5.96 9.44 -4.96
N ALA A 109 6.27 8.78 -3.86
CA ALA A 109 7.49 8.96 -3.09
C ALA A 109 7.76 7.71 -2.27
N ASP A 110 8.98 7.54 -1.77
CA ASP A 110 9.36 6.45 -0.85
C ASP A 110 8.45 6.39 0.39
N SER A 111 8.07 7.56 0.92
CA SER A 111 7.17 7.67 2.07
C SER A 111 5.76 7.12 1.81
N GLY A 112 5.36 6.88 0.57
CA GLY A 112 4.13 6.14 0.24
C GLY A 112 4.11 4.73 0.85
N LEU A 113 5.28 4.13 1.07
CA LEU A 113 5.47 2.81 1.69
C LEU A 113 5.74 2.86 3.21
N GLY A 114 5.40 3.95 3.88
CA GLY A 114 5.66 4.13 5.30
C GLY A 114 7.11 4.50 5.61
N THR A 115 7.51 4.34 6.87
CA THR A 115 8.88 4.60 7.33
C THR A 115 9.83 3.53 6.81
N ALA A 116 10.93 3.94 6.20
CA ALA A 116 11.97 3.00 5.79
C ALA A 116 12.65 2.38 7.02
N PRO A 117 13.06 1.10 6.98
CA PRO A 117 13.80 0.50 8.08
C PRO A 117 15.17 1.16 8.25
N GLY A 118 15.67 1.20 9.49
CA GLY A 118 16.96 1.81 9.82
C GLY A 118 18.18 1.02 9.30
N SER A 119 17.99 -0.24 8.89
CA SER A 119 18.99 -1.12 8.29
C SER A 119 18.36 -1.95 7.18
N PRO A 120 19.16 -2.51 6.25
CA PRO A 120 18.65 -3.33 5.15
C PRO A 120 17.78 -4.50 5.68
N THR A 121 16.54 -4.57 5.21
CA THR A 121 15.55 -5.58 5.58
C THR A 121 15.05 -6.25 4.30
N ALA A 122 15.36 -7.51 4.10
CA ALA A 122 15.23 -8.22 2.82
C ALA A 122 13.80 -8.29 2.26
N ASP A 123 12.78 -8.26 3.11
CA ASP A 123 11.38 -8.47 2.75
C ASP A 123 10.46 -7.29 3.09
N HIS A 124 11.04 -6.08 3.23
CA HIS A 124 10.25 -4.91 3.62
C HIS A 124 9.22 -4.51 2.55
N LEU A 125 9.51 -4.78 1.28
CA LEU A 125 8.57 -4.68 0.16
C LEU A 125 8.50 -6.01 -0.57
N MET A 126 7.36 -6.68 -0.50
CA MET A 126 7.13 -7.93 -1.23
C MET A 126 6.19 -7.67 -2.42
N ILE A 127 6.58 -8.16 -3.60
CA ILE A 127 5.74 -8.13 -4.80
C ILE A 127 5.48 -9.58 -5.22
N ASN A 128 4.21 -9.97 -5.26
CA ASN A 128 3.81 -11.35 -5.54
C ASN A 128 2.54 -11.36 -6.40
N GLY A 129 2.71 -11.29 -7.69
CA GLY A 129 1.61 -11.25 -8.66
C GLY A 129 0.95 -9.87 -8.82
N GLY A 130 1.51 -8.83 -8.19
CA GLY A 130 1.01 -7.46 -8.28
C GLY A 130 1.99 -6.51 -8.93
N GLU A 131 1.57 -5.26 -9.10
CA GLU A 131 2.36 -4.20 -9.71
C GLU A 131 2.58 -3.06 -8.72
N LEU A 132 3.86 -2.66 -8.55
CA LEU A 132 4.21 -1.38 -7.96
C LEU A 132 4.37 -0.37 -9.10
N LYS A 133 3.52 0.66 -9.12
CA LYS A 133 3.59 1.74 -10.10
C LYS A 133 4.06 3.04 -9.46
N THR A 134 4.98 3.75 -10.15
CA THR A 134 5.47 5.07 -9.75
C THR A 134 5.14 6.10 -10.81
N THR A 135 4.71 7.28 -10.37
CA THR A 135 4.21 8.35 -11.26
C THR A 135 5.00 9.65 -11.14
N THR A 136 6.11 9.63 -10.40
CA THR A 136 7.02 10.75 -10.18
C THR A 136 8.46 10.24 -10.11
N THR A 137 9.43 11.12 -10.28
CA THR A 137 10.85 10.79 -10.08
C THR A 137 11.20 10.81 -8.60
N PHE A 138 11.70 9.70 -8.07
CA PHE A 138 12.25 9.61 -6.71
C PHE A 138 13.21 8.42 -6.54
N THR A 139 13.89 8.39 -5.39
CA THR A 139 14.72 7.27 -4.97
C THR A 139 13.98 6.44 -3.93
N LEU A 140 13.82 5.15 -4.18
CA LEU A 140 13.35 4.19 -3.19
C LEU A 140 14.48 3.89 -2.22
N ASN A 141 14.20 3.92 -0.92
CA ASN A 141 15.20 3.71 0.11
C ASN A 141 15.82 2.30 0.01
N SER A 142 17.15 2.23 -0.03
CA SER A 142 17.90 0.98 -0.22
C SER A 142 17.76 -0.02 0.93
N ASN A 143 17.35 0.43 2.12
CA ASN A 143 17.06 -0.47 3.24
C ASN A 143 15.74 -1.25 3.08
N ARG A 144 14.89 -0.88 2.12
CA ARG A 144 13.70 -1.64 1.78
C ARG A 144 14.08 -2.76 0.82
N GLY A 145 14.51 -3.91 1.29
CA GLY A 145 14.70 -5.07 0.41
C GLY A 145 13.40 -5.39 -0.33
N ILE A 146 13.51 -5.65 -1.63
CA ILE A 146 12.40 -6.10 -2.46
C ILE A 146 12.47 -7.62 -2.53
N LEU A 147 11.40 -8.29 -2.11
CA LEU A 147 11.26 -9.74 -2.20
C LEU A 147 10.21 -10.08 -3.25
N LEU A 148 10.62 -10.89 -4.24
CA LEU A 148 9.70 -11.45 -5.23
C LEU A 148 9.10 -12.74 -4.67
N GLY A 149 7.80 -12.88 -4.76
CA GLY A 149 7.09 -14.08 -4.31
C GLY A 149 7.11 -15.20 -5.35
N THR A 150 6.11 -16.06 -5.28
CA THR A 150 5.96 -17.21 -6.21
C THR A 150 5.37 -16.85 -7.57
N HIS A 151 4.86 -15.63 -7.72
CA HIS A 151 4.31 -15.09 -8.96
C HIS A 151 5.11 -13.86 -9.35
N ASP A 152 5.18 -13.58 -10.64
CA ASP A 152 5.91 -12.45 -11.19
C ASP A 152 5.53 -11.14 -10.51
N GLY A 153 6.54 -10.32 -10.23
CA GLY A 153 6.37 -8.98 -9.67
C GLY A 153 6.61 -7.92 -10.75
N PHE A 154 5.75 -6.93 -10.80
CA PHE A 154 5.84 -5.87 -11.80
C PHE A 154 6.23 -4.55 -11.16
N ILE A 155 7.20 -3.85 -11.78
CA ILE A 155 7.50 -2.45 -11.48
C ILE A 155 7.23 -1.64 -12.75
N ASN A 156 6.33 -0.66 -12.64
CA ASN A 156 5.93 0.20 -13.73
C ASN A 156 6.31 1.65 -13.41
N VAL A 157 7.09 2.27 -14.27
CA VAL A 157 7.55 3.66 -14.11
C VAL A 157 6.91 4.49 -15.21
N ASP A 158 6.16 5.53 -14.85
CA ASP A 158 5.50 6.40 -15.82
C ASP A 158 6.52 7.11 -16.72
N SER A 159 6.10 7.33 -17.97
CA SER A 159 6.91 8.04 -18.96
C SER A 159 7.38 9.40 -18.44
N GLY A 160 8.63 9.72 -18.71
CA GLY A 160 9.26 10.98 -18.26
C GLY A 160 9.61 11.02 -16.77
N THR A 161 9.48 9.90 -16.04
CA THR A 161 9.91 9.80 -14.64
C THR A 161 10.98 8.73 -14.45
N THR A 162 11.68 8.79 -13.31
CA THR A 162 12.74 7.85 -12.97
C THR A 162 12.56 7.33 -11.56
N LEU A 163 12.52 6.01 -11.40
CA LEU A 163 12.65 5.33 -10.11
C LEU A 163 14.10 4.86 -9.95
N THR A 164 14.81 5.39 -8.95
CA THR A 164 16.15 4.93 -8.58
C THR A 164 16.07 3.98 -7.40
N TYR A 165 16.74 2.83 -7.48
CA TYR A 165 16.83 1.89 -6.37
C TYR A 165 18.21 1.25 -6.34
N GLY A 166 18.84 1.27 -5.16
CA GLY A 166 20.19 0.71 -4.94
C GLY A 166 20.22 -0.35 -3.83
N GLY A 167 19.06 -0.90 -3.45
CA GLY A 167 18.97 -1.95 -2.43
C GLY A 167 18.99 -3.36 -3.02
N ILE A 168 18.65 -4.33 -2.19
CA ILE A 168 18.64 -5.75 -2.55
C ILE A 168 17.30 -6.12 -3.17
N ILE A 169 17.34 -6.81 -4.32
CA ILE A 169 16.19 -7.51 -4.89
C ILE A 169 16.48 -8.99 -4.76
N ASP A 170 15.61 -9.73 -4.09
CA ASP A 170 15.72 -11.16 -3.87
C ASP A 170 14.43 -11.87 -4.30
N GLY A 171 14.50 -13.17 -4.53
CA GLY A 171 13.36 -14.00 -4.93
C GLY A 171 13.36 -15.34 -4.21
N THR A 172 12.18 -15.74 -3.73
CA THR A 172 12.05 -17.01 -2.98
C THR A 172 11.91 -18.25 -3.87
N SER A 173 11.60 -18.09 -5.17
CA SER A 173 11.41 -19.22 -6.07
C SER A 173 11.25 -18.84 -7.55
N SER A 174 10.03 -18.85 -8.10
CA SER A 174 9.79 -18.88 -9.55
C SER A 174 9.25 -17.56 -10.13
N GLY A 175 9.04 -16.55 -9.30
CA GLY A 175 8.55 -15.26 -9.80
C GLY A 175 9.69 -14.38 -10.32
N ASP A 176 9.51 -13.85 -11.52
CA ASP A 176 10.44 -12.91 -12.15
C ASP A 176 10.09 -11.47 -11.80
N LEU A 177 11.09 -10.60 -11.85
CA LEU A 177 10.85 -9.15 -11.82
C LEU A 177 10.70 -8.64 -13.25
N ILE A 178 9.54 -8.10 -13.56
CA ILE A 178 9.24 -7.52 -14.86
C ILE A 178 9.16 -6.00 -14.73
N LYS A 179 10.08 -5.29 -15.40
CA LYS A 179 10.03 -3.82 -15.48
C LYS A 179 9.17 -3.42 -16.66
N ASN A 180 8.09 -2.68 -16.38
CA ASN A 180 7.20 -2.08 -17.36
C ASN A 180 7.40 -0.54 -17.40
N GLY A 181 6.82 0.07 -18.41
CA GLY A 181 6.97 1.51 -18.65
C GLY A 181 8.26 1.85 -19.40
N SER A 182 8.45 3.12 -19.69
CA SER A 182 9.58 3.68 -20.45
C SER A 182 10.79 3.94 -19.57
#